data_f96d5cc76491ad154a57c40bd287d44e
#
_entry.id   f96d5cc76491ad154a57c40bd287d44e
#
_cell.length_a   1.000
_cell.length_b   1.000
_cell.length_c   1.000
_cell.angle_alpha   90.00
_cell.angle_beta   90.00
_cell.angle_gamma   90.00
#
_symmetry.space_group_name_H-M   'P 1'
#
loop_
_entity.id
_entity.type
_entity.pdbx_description
1 polymer ?
#
loop_
_entity_poly.entity_id
_entity_poly.type
_entity_poly.pdbx_seq_one_letter_code
_entity_poly.pdbx_strand_id
1 'polypeptide(L)' 'MTTAEMLRTEGRAEALVQVLTVKFGPLPDSVSQMVRAAPGDQVQAWTARAVTVETLDQVFG' A
#
# COMPACT_ATOMS: atom_id res chain seq x y z
N MET A 1 -19.45 -5.97 8.13
CA MET A 1 -18.61 -5.83 6.92
C MET A 1 -19.06 -6.82 5.86
N THR A 2 -19.21 -6.40 4.63
CA THR A 2 -19.62 -7.26 3.53
C THR A 2 -18.40 -7.86 2.83
N THR A 3 -18.61 -8.95 2.09
CA THR A 3 -17.54 -9.57 1.30
C THR A 3 -16.95 -8.57 0.28
N ALA A 4 -17.79 -7.73 -0.31
CA ALA A 4 -17.35 -6.74 -1.28
C ALA A 4 -16.40 -5.70 -0.66
N GLU A 5 -16.64 -5.30 0.58
CA GLU A 5 -15.75 -4.38 1.28
C GLU A 5 -14.40 -5.01 1.58
N MET A 6 -14.39 -6.28 1.98
CA MET A 6 -13.14 -7.02 2.20
C MET A 6 -12.33 -7.10 0.92
N LEU A 7 -12.96 -7.42 -0.21
CA LEU A 7 -12.29 -7.52 -1.50
C LEU A 7 -11.70 -6.17 -1.94
N ARG A 8 -12.40 -5.07 -1.69
CA ARG A 8 -11.87 -3.74 -2.01
C ARG A 8 -10.64 -3.41 -1.20
N THR A 9 -10.66 -3.70 0.09
CA THR A 9 -9.53 -3.43 0.98
C THR A 9 -8.31 -4.22 0.54
N GLU A 10 -8.50 -5.51 0.26
CA GLU A 10 -7.40 -6.35 -0.24
C GLU A 10 -6.90 -5.88 -1.59
N GLY A 11 -7.81 -5.48 -2.49
CA GLY A 11 -7.44 -4.97 -3.81
C GLY A 11 -6.62 -3.69 -3.72
N ARG A 12 -6.94 -2.79 -2.80
CA ARG A 12 -6.19 -1.56 -2.58
C ARG A 12 -4.79 -1.85 -2.07
N ALA A 13 -4.65 -2.77 -1.13
CA ALA A 13 -3.35 -3.15 -0.60
C ALA A 13 -2.46 -3.76 -1.68
N GLU A 14 -3.01 -4.66 -2.48
CA GLU A 14 -2.26 -5.26 -3.59
C GLU A 14 -1.87 -4.21 -4.64
N ALA A 15 -2.77 -3.28 -4.95
CA ALA A 15 -2.48 -2.20 -5.89
C ALA A 15 -1.33 -1.33 -5.37
N LEU A 16 -1.34 -1.00 -4.08
CA LEU A 16 -0.28 -0.20 -3.48
C LEU A 16 1.06 -0.95 -3.52
N VAL A 17 1.06 -2.25 -3.20
CA VAL A 17 2.27 -3.06 -3.26
C VAL A 17 2.83 -3.06 -4.69
N GLN A 18 1.98 -3.18 -5.70
CA GLN A 18 2.42 -3.14 -7.10
C GLN A 18 3.01 -1.79 -7.46
N VAL A 19 2.36 -0.70 -7.08
CA VAL A 19 2.85 0.66 -7.35
C VAL A 19 4.22 0.87 -6.71
N LEU A 20 4.36 0.47 -5.46
CA LEU A 20 5.63 0.63 -4.75
C LEU A 20 6.74 -0.23 -5.37
N THR A 21 6.39 -1.43 -5.81
CA THR A 21 7.36 -2.32 -6.44
C THR A 21 7.85 -1.75 -7.78
N VAL A 22 6.95 -1.19 -8.57
CA VAL A 22 7.30 -0.57 -9.86
C VAL A 22 8.15 0.69 -9.63
N LYS A 23 7.80 1.49 -8.64
CA LYS A 23 8.45 2.79 -8.43
C LYS A 23 9.79 2.66 -7.68
N PHE A 24 9.85 1.80 -6.68
CA PHE A 24 11.01 1.69 -5.77
C PHE A 24 11.76 0.38 -5.86
N GLY A 25 11.27 -0.58 -6.65
CA GLY A 25 11.86 -1.91 -6.76
C GLY A 25 11.27 -2.90 -5.77
N PRO A 26 11.83 -4.11 -5.66
CA PRO A 26 11.30 -5.15 -4.78
C PRO A 26 11.21 -4.67 -3.34
N LEU A 27 10.05 -4.93 -2.70
CA LEU A 27 9.81 -4.50 -1.32
C LEU A 27 10.24 -5.58 -0.33
N PRO A 28 10.76 -5.20 0.85
CA PRO A 28 10.94 -6.16 1.94
C PRO A 28 9.60 -6.77 2.34
N ASP A 29 9.63 -8.02 2.81
CA ASP A 29 8.41 -8.70 3.26
C ASP A 29 7.71 -7.94 4.38
N SER A 30 8.47 -7.30 5.26
CA SER A 30 7.91 -6.50 6.36
C SER A 30 7.04 -5.36 5.84
N VAL A 31 7.45 -4.70 4.75
CA VAL A 31 6.67 -3.62 4.14
C VAL A 31 5.39 -4.16 3.51
N SER A 32 5.49 -5.26 2.76
CA SER A 32 4.31 -5.88 2.15
C SER A 32 3.29 -6.30 3.20
N GLN A 33 3.74 -6.90 4.30
CA GLN A 33 2.87 -7.33 5.39
C GLN A 33 2.23 -6.13 6.09
N MET A 34 2.98 -5.07 6.31
CA MET A 34 2.47 -3.85 6.92
C MET A 34 1.34 -3.24 6.09
N VAL A 35 1.52 -3.18 4.78
CA VAL A 35 0.51 -2.64 3.87
C VAL A 35 -0.75 -3.51 3.89
N ARG A 36 -0.59 -4.83 3.83
CA ARG A 36 -1.73 -5.76 3.80
C ARG A 36 -2.49 -5.78 5.11
N ALA A 37 -1.82 -5.52 6.23
CA ALA A 37 -2.44 -5.51 7.55
C ALA A 37 -3.09 -4.16 7.89
N ALA A 38 -2.83 -3.11 7.13
CA ALA A 38 -3.32 -1.77 7.43
C ALA A 38 -4.80 -1.60 7.05
N PRO A 39 -5.54 -0.72 7.76
CA PRO A 39 -6.90 -0.36 7.36
C PRO A 39 -6.91 0.29 5.98
N GLY A 40 -8.07 0.21 5.28
CA GLY A 40 -8.21 0.74 3.93
C GLY A 40 -7.92 2.23 3.81
N ASP A 41 -8.29 3.04 4.82
CA ASP A 41 -8.03 4.47 4.81
C ASP A 41 -6.52 4.77 4.92
N GLN A 42 -5.79 3.97 5.68
CA GLN A 42 -4.34 4.10 5.78
C GLN A 42 -3.67 3.72 4.45
N VAL A 43 -4.12 2.66 3.81
CA VAL A 43 -3.62 2.24 2.50
C VAL A 43 -3.86 3.34 1.47
N GLN A 44 -5.01 3.98 1.51
CA GLN A 44 -5.34 5.07 0.61
C GLN A 44 -4.42 6.28 0.83
N ALA A 45 -4.13 6.62 2.08
CA ALA A 45 -3.21 7.71 2.41
C ALA A 45 -1.80 7.43 1.89
N TRP A 46 -1.32 6.21 2.07
CA TRP A 46 0.00 5.80 1.56
C TRP A 46 0.04 5.82 0.03
N THR A 47 -1.05 5.42 -0.62
CA THR A 47 -1.13 5.45 -2.08
C THR A 47 -0.98 6.88 -2.60
N ALA A 48 -1.66 7.83 -1.96
CA ALA A 48 -1.57 9.24 -2.33
C ALA A 48 -0.14 9.77 -2.15
N ARG A 49 0.53 9.38 -1.07
CA ARG A 49 1.92 9.77 -0.85
C ARG A 49 2.86 9.15 -1.87
N ALA A 50 2.63 7.89 -2.22
CA ALA A 50 3.50 7.14 -3.13
C ALA A 50 3.63 7.81 -4.50
N VAL A 51 2.60 8.52 -4.96
CA VAL A 51 2.66 9.22 -6.26
C VAL A 51 3.48 10.50 -6.23
N THR A 52 3.72 11.07 -5.05
CA THR A 52 4.38 12.39 -4.93
C THR A 52 5.77 12.33 -4.31
N VAL A 53 6.10 11.25 -3.59
CA VAL A 53 7.38 11.15 -2.91
C VAL A 53 8.42 10.43 -3.76
N GLU A 54 9.69 10.63 -3.46
CA GLU A 54 10.79 10.06 -4.23
C GLU A 54 11.39 8.79 -3.61
N THR A 55 11.18 8.57 -2.31
CA THR A 55 11.72 7.41 -1.60
C THR A 55 10.65 6.65 -0.86
N LEU A 56 10.90 5.35 -0.66
CA LEU A 56 9.99 4.48 0.07
C LEU A 56 9.77 4.96 1.51
N ASP A 57 10.83 5.42 2.16
CA ASP A 57 10.75 5.92 3.53
C ASP A 57 9.77 7.08 3.66
N GLN A 58 9.65 7.91 2.63
CA GLN A 58 8.75 9.06 2.64
C GLN A 58 7.28 8.65 2.56
N VAL A 59 6.99 7.47 2.04
CA VAL A 59 5.61 6.95 1.99
C VAL A 59 5.12 6.65 3.40
N PHE A 60 5.96 6.04 4.22
CA PHE A 60 5.58 5.54 5.55
C PHE A 60 6.06 6.43 6.69
N GLY A 61 7.00 7.27 6.42
CA GLY A 61 7.53 8.22 7.37
C GLY A 61 6.77 9.51 7.40
#